data_b3b1c8043f69b202f18156cd1b5c0a11
#
_entry.id   b3b1c8043f69b202f18156cd1b5c0a11
#
_cell.length_a   1.000
_cell.length_b   1.000
_cell.length_c   1.000
_cell.angle_alpha   90.00
_cell.angle_beta   90.00
_cell.angle_gamma   90.00
#
_symmetry.space_group_name_H-M   'P 1'
#
loop_
_entity.id
_entity.type
_entity.pdbx_description
1 polymer ?
#
loop_
_entity_poly.entity_id
_entity_poly.type
_entity_poly.pdbx_seq_one_letter_code
_entity_poly.pdbx_strand_id
1 'polypeptide(L)'
;MIGEALRLIRVFHDLKQKQAAEKLGLSTSYLSDIERGERSPTLETIERYARAFNMPVSSILFFAENLDNPGGAAERARGFVAGKVIALMQFLEARAQPADAD
;
A
#
# COMPACT_ATOMS: atom_id res chain seq x y z
N MET A 1 -4.68 -11.38 -3.43
CA MET A 1 -5.33 -11.19 -2.15
C MET A 1 -5.55 -9.72 -1.89
N ILE A 2 -6.70 -9.38 -1.35
CA ILE A 2 -7.07 -7.96 -1.19
C ILE A 2 -6.10 -7.23 -0.26
N GLY A 3 -5.64 -7.89 0.79
CA GLY A 3 -4.70 -7.26 1.71
C GLY A 3 -3.40 -6.84 1.04
N GLU A 4 -2.89 -7.68 0.16
CA GLU A 4 -1.69 -7.34 -0.59
C GLU A 4 -1.94 -6.15 -1.52
N ALA A 5 -3.10 -6.13 -2.17
CA ALA A 5 -3.45 -5.02 -3.06
C ALA A 5 -3.49 -3.71 -2.29
N LEU A 6 -4.12 -3.70 -1.13
CA LEU A 6 -4.22 -2.49 -0.32
C LEU A 6 -2.85 -2.04 0.18
N ARG A 7 -2.01 -2.99 0.57
CA ARG A 7 -0.65 -2.67 0.98
C ARG A 7 0.13 -2.04 -0.17
N LEU A 8 0.03 -2.61 -1.38
CA LEU A 8 0.76 -2.09 -2.53
C LEU A 8 0.28 -0.68 -2.89
N ILE A 9 -1.02 -0.43 -2.78
CA ILE A 9 -1.56 0.91 -3.02
C ILE A 9 -0.97 1.91 -2.03
N ARG A 10 -0.91 1.52 -0.76
CA ARG A 10 -0.33 2.39 0.27
C ARG A 10 1.14 2.70 -0.02
N VAL A 11 1.91 1.66 -0.33
CA VAL A 11 3.34 1.82 -0.59
C VAL A 11 3.58 2.65 -1.84
N PHE A 12 2.75 2.47 -2.86
CA PHE A 12 2.87 3.25 -4.08
C PHE A 12 2.71 4.75 -3.81
N HIS A 13 1.91 5.09 -2.78
CA HIS A 13 1.70 6.49 -2.42
C HIS A 13 2.69 6.96 -1.34
N ASP A 14 3.74 6.17 -1.09
CA ASP A 14 4.83 6.55 -0.17
C ASP A 14 4.36 6.80 1.25
N LEU A 15 3.35 6.05 1.70
CA LEU A 15 2.82 6.21 3.05
C LEU A 15 3.21 5.05 3.94
N LYS A 16 3.60 5.38 5.17
CA LYS A 16 3.78 4.38 6.21
C LYS A 16 2.40 3.97 6.72
N GLN A 17 2.33 2.84 7.40
CA GLN A 17 1.05 2.34 7.92
C GLN A 17 0.36 3.38 8.80
N LYS A 18 1.10 4.04 9.68
CA LYS A 18 0.50 5.02 10.57
C LYS A 18 -0.10 6.19 9.79
N GLN A 19 0.62 6.66 8.78
CA GLN A 19 0.14 7.77 7.96
C GLN A 19 -1.11 7.39 7.17
N ALA A 20 -1.10 6.18 6.61
CA ALA A 20 -2.26 5.71 5.85
C ALA A 20 -3.46 5.52 6.77
N ALA A 21 -3.24 4.97 7.96
CA ALA A 21 -4.32 4.77 8.92
C ALA A 21 -4.99 6.09 9.27
N GLU A 22 -4.20 7.14 9.49
CA GLU A 22 -4.75 8.47 9.75
C GLU A 22 -5.56 8.97 8.58
N LYS A 23 -5.02 8.81 7.38
CA LYS A 23 -5.72 9.28 6.17
C LYS A 23 -7.03 8.54 5.96
N LEU A 24 -7.08 7.26 6.32
CA LEU A 24 -8.25 6.42 6.12
C LEU A 24 -9.23 6.44 7.29
N GLY A 25 -8.85 7.05 8.40
CA GLY A 25 -9.70 7.03 9.59
C GLY A 25 -9.75 5.66 10.24
N LEU A 26 -8.67 4.89 10.15
CA LEU A 26 -8.57 3.55 10.71
C LEU A 26 -7.50 3.51 11.79
N SER A 27 -7.56 2.51 12.68
CA SER A 27 -6.45 2.29 13.58
C SER A 27 -5.30 1.65 12.82
N THR A 28 -4.08 1.90 13.26
CA THR A 28 -2.91 1.29 12.64
C THR A 28 -2.96 -0.23 12.77
N SER A 29 -3.44 -0.71 13.91
CA SER A 29 -3.56 -2.13 14.17
C SER A 29 -4.51 -2.82 13.18
N TYR A 30 -5.66 -2.21 12.93
CA TYR A 30 -6.63 -2.76 11.98
C TYR A 30 -6.05 -2.77 10.56
N LEU A 31 -5.41 -1.66 10.18
CA LEU A 31 -4.80 -1.58 8.85
C LEU A 31 -3.72 -2.65 8.69
N SER A 32 -2.90 -2.83 9.69
CA SER A 32 -1.85 -3.85 9.66
C SER A 32 -2.43 -5.25 9.50
N ASP A 33 -3.50 -5.55 10.24
CA ASP A 33 -4.16 -6.86 10.16
C ASP A 33 -4.72 -7.11 8.76
N ILE A 34 -5.30 -6.09 8.15
CA ILE A 34 -5.82 -6.21 6.79
C ILE A 34 -4.69 -6.51 5.82
N GLU A 35 -3.60 -5.78 5.93
CA GLU A 35 -2.47 -5.94 4.99
C GLU A 35 -1.83 -7.30 5.11
N ARG A 36 -1.84 -7.88 6.31
CA ARG A 36 -1.29 -9.22 6.51
C ARG A 36 -2.27 -10.33 6.18
N GLY A 37 -3.50 -9.97 5.84
CA GLY A 37 -4.51 -10.98 5.53
C GLY A 37 -5.14 -11.61 6.75
N GLU A 38 -4.92 -11.06 7.95
CA GLU A 38 -5.48 -11.59 9.18
C GLU A 38 -6.90 -11.12 9.41
N ARG A 39 -7.32 -10.07 8.72
CA ARG A 39 -8.69 -9.59 8.74
C ARG A 39 -9.10 -9.22 7.34
N SER A 40 -10.34 -9.55 6.98
CA SER A 40 -10.88 -9.12 5.70
C SER A 40 -11.44 -7.72 5.85
N PRO A 41 -11.12 -6.81 4.94
CA PRO A 41 -11.71 -5.48 5.01
C PRO A 41 -13.19 -5.55 4.66
N THR A 42 -13.97 -4.68 5.28
CA THR A 42 -15.36 -4.53 4.91
C THR A 42 -15.46 -3.71 3.63
N LEU A 43 -16.62 -3.73 2.98
CA LEU A 43 -16.83 -2.89 1.81
C LEU A 43 -16.62 -1.42 2.16
N GLU A 44 -17.09 -1.01 3.34
CA GLU A 44 -16.90 0.37 3.79
C GLU A 44 -15.42 0.71 3.89
N THR A 45 -14.60 -0.19 4.38
CA THR A 45 -13.17 0.04 4.45
C THR A 45 -12.57 0.19 3.07
N ILE A 46 -12.98 -0.67 2.14
CA ILE A 46 -12.49 -0.58 0.76
C ILE A 46 -12.90 0.76 0.13
N GLU A 47 -14.10 1.23 0.44
CA GLU A 47 -14.56 2.53 -0.04
C GLU A 47 -13.73 3.67 0.51
N ARG A 48 -13.26 3.54 1.76
CA ARG A 48 -12.37 4.54 2.34
C ARG A 48 -11.05 4.61 1.56
N TYR A 49 -10.50 3.45 1.20
CA TYR A 49 -9.30 3.41 0.37
C TYR A 49 -9.57 4.06 -0.98
N ALA A 50 -10.71 3.76 -1.58
CA ALA A 50 -11.07 4.31 -2.90
C ALA A 50 -11.11 5.83 -2.84
N ARG A 51 -11.73 6.39 -1.82
CA ARG A 51 -11.80 7.84 -1.67
C ARG A 51 -10.44 8.45 -1.34
N ALA A 52 -9.71 7.83 -0.44
CA ALA A 52 -8.44 8.37 0.01
C ALA A 52 -7.40 8.39 -1.10
N PHE A 53 -7.42 7.40 -1.96
CA PHE A 53 -6.42 7.28 -3.03
C PHE A 53 -7.00 7.60 -4.41
N ASN A 54 -8.21 8.14 -4.43
CA ASN A 54 -8.84 8.64 -5.65
C ASN A 54 -8.88 7.60 -6.76
N MET A 55 -9.43 6.44 -6.45
CA MET A 55 -9.59 5.37 -7.43
C MET A 55 -10.93 4.66 -7.18
N PRO A 56 -11.54 4.11 -8.21
CA PRO A 56 -12.81 3.40 -8.04
C PRO A 56 -12.62 2.12 -7.25
N VAL A 57 -13.64 1.72 -6.50
CA VAL A 57 -13.63 0.44 -5.80
C VAL A 57 -13.35 -0.71 -6.78
N SER A 58 -13.95 -0.62 -7.98
CA SER A 58 -13.76 -1.66 -8.99
C SER A 58 -12.29 -1.83 -9.38
N SER A 59 -11.54 -0.72 -9.42
CA SER A 59 -10.11 -0.79 -9.73
C SER A 59 -9.34 -1.51 -8.64
N ILE A 60 -9.69 -1.28 -7.38
CA ILE A 60 -9.05 -1.96 -6.26
C ILE A 60 -9.30 -3.45 -6.34
N LEU A 61 -10.56 -3.84 -6.60
CA LEU A 61 -10.92 -5.25 -6.68
C LEU A 61 -10.28 -5.93 -7.89
N PHE A 62 -10.24 -5.23 -9.02
CA PHE A 62 -9.59 -5.74 -10.22
C PHE A 62 -8.10 -5.97 -9.96
N PHE A 63 -7.45 -5.03 -9.30
CA PHE A 63 -6.05 -5.16 -8.97
C PHE A 63 -5.83 -6.36 -8.05
N ALA A 64 -6.67 -6.52 -7.03
CA ALA A 64 -6.56 -7.64 -6.11
C ALA A 64 -6.71 -8.98 -6.85
N GLU A 65 -7.67 -9.06 -7.76
CA GLU A 65 -7.89 -10.26 -8.54
C GLU A 65 -6.67 -10.61 -9.38
N ASN A 66 -6.07 -9.60 -9.99
CA ASN A 66 -4.91 -9.83 -10.86
C ASN A 66 -3.66 -10.24 -10.09
N LEU A 67 -3.56 -9.83 -8.83
CA LEU A 67 -2.44 -10.26 -8.00
C LEU A 67 -2.53 -11.74 -7.66
N ASP A 68 -3.73 -12.29 -7.63
CA ASP A 68 -3.91 -13.70 -7.30
C ASP A 68 -3.68 -14.61 -8.51
N ASN A 69 -3.64 -14.04 -9.70
CA ASN A 69 -3.40 -14.83 -10.90
C ASN A 69 -1.91 -14.95 -11.16
N PRO A 70 -1.41 -16.16 -11.39
CA PRO A 70 -0.01 -16.30 -11.77
C PRO A 70 0.16 -15.71 -13.15
N GLY A 71 1.04 -14.76 -13.31
CA GLY A 71 1.28 -14.19 -14.62
C GLY A 71 2.12 -12.95 -14.57
N GLY A 72 2.55 -12.51 -15.74
CA GLY A 72 3.50 -11.43 -15.85
C GLY A 72 3.01 -10.09 -15.32
N ALA A 73 1.69 -9.86 -15.41
CA ALA A 73 1.14 -8.57 -14.94
C ALA A 73 1.31 -8.40 -13.45
N ALA A 74 1.02 -9.46 -12.69
CA ALA A 74 1.17 -9.39 -11.23
C ALA A 74 2.64 -9.25 -10.85
N GLU A 75 3.49 -10.00 -11.52
CA GLU A 75 4.94 -9.91 -11.26
C GLU A 75 5.46 -8.52 -11.56
N ARG A 76 5.05 -7.93 -12.67
CA ARG A 76 5.49 -6.59 -13.01
C ARG A 76 5.01 -5.56 -12.01
N ALA A 77 3.76 -5.71 -11.54
CA ALA A 77 3.21 -4.79 -10.55
C ALA A 77 3.98 -4.89 -9.23
N ARG A 78 4.29 -6.10 -8.79
CA ARG A 78 5.06 -6.30 -7.57
C ARG A 78 6.47 -5.74 -7.71
N GLY A 79 7.08 -5.94 -8.88
CA GLY A 79 8.41 -5.41 -9.14
C GLY A 79 8.43 -3.89 -9.13
N PHE A 80 7.42 -3.27 -9.71
CA PHE A 80 7.31 -1.82 -9.72
C PHE A 80 7.20 -1.28 -8.30
N VAL A 81 6.33 -1.90 -7.48
CA VAL A 81 6.15 -1.46 -6.11
C VAL A 81 7.40 -1.72 -5.27
N ALA A 82 8.07 -2.85 -5.50
CA ALA A 82 9.31 -3.14 -4.80
C ALA A 82 10.36 -2.07 -5.09
N GLY A 83 10.46 -1.64 -6.35
CA GLY A 83 11.36 -0.55 -6.72
C GLY A 83 11.01 0.76 -6.01
N LYS A 84 9.70 1.00 -5.86
CA LYS A 84 9.23 2.18 -5.16
C LYS A 84 9.63 2.15 -3.68
N VAL A 85 9.50 0.99 -3.05
CA VAL A 85 9.89 0.81 -1.66
C VAL A 85 11.39 1.07 -1.49
N ILE A 86 12.20 0.50 -2.37
CA ILE A 86 13.65 0.68 -2.31
C ILE A 86 14.00 2.16 -2.46
N ALA A 87 13.37 2.83 -3.42
CA ALA A 87 13.62 4.25 -3.65
C ALA A 87 13.24 5.08 -2.41
N LEU A 88 12.13 4.74 -1.78
CA LEU A 88 11.69 5.43 -0.58
C LEU A 88 12.69 5.22 0.56
N MET A 89 13.15 3.99 0.73
CA MET A 89 14.12 3.68 1.77
C MET A 89 15.43 4.45 1.55
N GLN A 90 15.88 4.52 0.32
CA GLN A 90 17.09 5.26 0.00
C GLN A 90 16.92 6.76 0.26
N PHE A 91 15.74 7.28 -0.07
CA PHE A 91 15.42 8.68 0.20
C PHE A 91 15.45 8.97 1.71
N LEU A 92 14.85 8.10 2.51
CA LEU A 92 14.83 8.29 3.95
C LEU A 92 16.23 8.15 4.56
N GLU A 93 17.02 7.24 4.02
CA GLU A 93 18.39 7.03 4.46
C GLU A 93 19.22 8.29 4.21
N ALA A 94 19.09 8.85 3.05
CA ALA A 94 19.80 10.08 2.71
C ALA A 94 19.40 11.23 3.63
N ARG A 95 18.12 11.29 3.98
CA ARG A 95 17.65 12.34 4.86
C ARG A 95 18.08 12.15 6.29
N ALA A 96 18.30 10.92 6.69
CA ALA A 96 18.73 10.63 8.05
C ALA A 96 20.21 10.86 8.24
N GLN A 97 20.97 11.02 7.18
CA GLN A 97 22.37 11.25 7.31
C GLN A 97 22.59 12.62 7.88
N PRO A 98 23.41 12.72 8.85
CA PRO A 98 23.65 13.92 9.50
C PRO A 98 24.27 14.84 8.59
N ALA A 99 23.98 15.80 8.65
CA ALA A 99 24.44 16.69 7.91
C ALA A 99 25.65 16.74 7.55
N ASP A 100 25.76 15.84 7.79
CA ASP A 100 26.78 15.46 7.30
C ASP A 100 27.10 16.44 6.55
N ALA A 101 26.50 16.59 6.40
CA ALA A 101 26.71 17.23 5.77
C ALA A 101 27.29 18.41 5.98
N ASP A 102 27.31 18.78 6.30
CA ASP A 102 27.79 19.87 6.38
C ASP A 102 28.49 20.22 6.69
#